data_215852f895192d15900818eb0469e6e9
#
_entry.id   215852f895192d15900818eb0469e6e9
#
_cell.length_a   1.000
_cell.length_b   1.000
_cell.length_c   1.000
_cell.angle_alpha   90.00
_cell.angle_beta   90.00
_cell.angle_gamma   90.00
#
_symmetry.space_group_name_H-M   'P 1'
#
loop_
_entity.id
_entity.type
_entity.pdbx_description
1 polymer ?
#
loop_
_entity_poly.entity_id
_entity_poly.type
_entity_poly.pdbx_seq_one_letter_code
_entity_poly.pdbx_strand_id
1 'polypeptide(L)'
;MIYLKTPEQIEAMRPACDLISRCLGEIAAEIKPGVTTRRLDTIAREYILDNGGKPACLGYEGFPATLCIEVNETVVHGFPSAYCLREGDIVGIDNVVEKDGWMADMCYTFPVGEVSPEVMDLLRTTKESLYVGIEAARAGHRLGDVGSAVQQYCEARGYSMVREMCGHGIGRDMHEDPEVPNYGRRGTGPVMRNGMVFCIEPMVNMGTRNIVIERDGWTCRTRDRKPSAHFEHTIAILNGETEILTTFDYVRQVMGDRFF
;
A
#
# COMPACT_ATOMS: atom_id res chain seq x y z
N MET A 1 -14.41 -9.96 13.68
CA MET A 1 -13.88 -11.34 14.00
C MET A 1 -12.87 -11.73 12.93
N ILE A 2 -11.68 -12.12 13.31
CA ILE A 2 -10.64 -12.52 12.32
C ILE A 2 -11.09 -13.76 11.56
N TYR A 3 -11.19 -13.67 10.25
CA TYR A 3 -11.55 -14.77 9.36
C TYR A 3 -10.28 -15.51 8.90
N LEU A 4 -10.20 -16.81 9.20
CA LEU A 4 -9.08 -17.66 8.75
C LEU A 4 -9.47 -18.32 7.42
N LYS A 5 -8.74 -18.00 6.34
CA LYS A 5 -8.94 -18.59 5.02
C LYS A 5 -8.30 -19.98 4.96
N THR A 6 -8.95 -20.88 4.26
CA THR A 6 -8.34 -22.18 3.94
C THR A 6 -7.24 -22.01 2.89
N PRO A 7 -6.32 -22.99 2.74
CA PRO A 7 -5.33 -22.92 1.65
C PRO A 7 -5.97 -22.73 0.26
N GLU A 8 -7.09 -23.41 -0.01
CA GLU A 8 -7.81 -23.30 -1.28
C GLU A 8 -8.40 -21.88 -1.49
N GLN A 9 -8.84 -21.22 -0.40
CA GLN A 9 -9.32 -19.85 -0.46
C GLN A 9 -8.17 -18.86 -0.73
N ILE A 10 -7.00 -19.09 -0.13
CA ILE A 10 -5.80 -18.28 -0.41
C ILE A 10 -5.35 -18.48 -1.85
N GLU A 11 -5.35 -19.71 -2.37
CA GLU A 11 -5.09 -19.95 -3.79
C GLU A 11 -6.10 -19.23 -4.71
N ALA A 12 -7.36 -19.16 -4.31
CA ALA A 12 -8.40 -18.44 -5.05
C ALA A 12 -8.21 -16.89 -5.03
N MET A 13 -7.41 -16.34 -4.10
CA MET A 13 -7.06 -14.92 -4.07
C MET A 13 -5.94 -14.57 -5.06
N ARG A 14 -5.08 -15.52 -5.44
CA ARG A 14 -3.92 -15.25 -6.33
C ARG A 14 -4.25 -14.58 -7.65
N PRO A 15 -5.37 -14.91 -8.35
CA PRO A 15 -5.75 -14.18 -9.56
C PRO A 15 -6.00 -12.67 -9.34
N ALA A 16 -6.54 -12.27 -8.19
CA ALA A 16 -6.69 -10.87 -7.83
C ALA A 16 -5.33 -10.22 -7.54
N CYS A 17 -4.48 -10.92 -6.77
CA CYS A 17 -3.12 -10.46 -6.44
C CYS A 17 -2.21 -10.31 -7.67
N ASP A 18 -2.31 -11.22 -8.65
CA ASP A 18 -1.59 -11.12 -9.92
C ASP A 18 -2.12 -9.96 -10.79
N LEU A 19 -3.46 -9.83 -10.87
CA LEU A 19 -4.08 -8.74 -11.63
C LEU A 19 -3.65 -7.36 -11.12
N ILE A 20 -3.70 -7.14 -9.81
CA ILE A 20 -3.33 -5.85 -9.22
C ILE A 20 -1.84 -5.57 -9.41
N SER A 21 -0.99 -6.59 -9.26
CA SER A 21 0.46 -6.47 -9.45
C SER A 21 0.82 -6.10 -10.90
N ARG A 22 0.16 -6.71 -11.89
CA ARG A 22 0.30 -6.35 -13.31
C ARG A 22 -0.23 -4.95 -13.61
N CYS A 23 -1.39 -4.60 -13.05
CA CYS A 23 -1.97 -3.27 -13.19
C CYS A 23 -1.02 -2.19 -12.71
N LEU A 24 -0.36 -2.40 -11.57
CA LEU A 24 0.64 -1.48 -11.05
C LEU A 24 1.87 -1.36 -11.98
N GLY A 25 2.28 -2.44 -12.64
CA GLY A 25 3.31 -2.42 -13.68
C GLY A 25 2.91 -1.57 -14.89
N GLU A 26 1.68 -1.68 -15.37
CA GLU A 26 1.15 -0.84 -16.47
C GLU A 26 1.14 0.65 -16.10
N ILE A 27 0.71 0.97 -14.87
CA ILE A 27 0.73 2.34 -14.37
C ILE A 27 2.17 2.87 -14.28
N ALA A 28 3.10 2.06 -13.79
CA ALA A 28 4.51 2.41 -13.64
C ALA A 28 5.14 2.86 -14.99
N ALA A 29 4.73 2.26 -16.10
CA ALA A 29 5.21 2.61 -17.45
C ALA A 29 4.83 4.06 -17.86
N GLU A 30 3.77 4.60 -17.29
CA GLU A 30 3.24 5.91 -17.65
C GLU A 30 3.66 7.02 -16.67
N ILE A 31 4.28 6.68 -15.53
CA ILE A 31 4.71 7.68 -14.54
C ILE A 31 5.91 8.46 -15.06
N LYS A 32 5.67 9.74 -15.39
CA LYS A 32 6.66 10.71 -15.87
C LYS A 32 6.14 12.13 -15.69
N PRO A 33 6.99 13.15 -15.69
CA PRO A 33 6.56 14.55 -15.69
C PRO A 33 5.59 14.84 -16.85
N GLY A 34 4.52 15.61 -16.54
CA GLY A 34 3.48 16.00 -17.50
C GLY A 34 2.27 15.06 -17.58
N VAL A 35 2.32 13.87 -17.01
CA VAL A 35 1.14 12.98 -16.93
C VAL A 35 0.21 13.47 -15.81
N THR A 36 -1.11 13.48 -16.08
CA THR A 36 -2.08 13.81 -15.05
C THR A 36 -2.40 12.60 -14.18
N THR A 37 -2.65 12.83 -12.89
CA THR A 37 -3.05 11.76 -11.98
C THR A 37 -4.37 11.11 -12.41
N ARG A 38 -5.28 11.86 -13.05
CA ARG A 38 -6.50 11.32 -13.67
C ARG A 38 -6.21 10.34 -14.82
N ARG A 39 -5.14 10.55 -15.60
CA ARG A 39 -4.74 9.62 -16.66
C ARG A 39 -4.32 8.28 -16.07
N LEU A 40 -3.58 8.27 -14.95
CA LEU A 40 -3.18 7.04 -14.26
C LEU A 40 -4.40 6.26 -13.76
N ASP A 41 -5.38 6.94 -13.18
CA ASP A 41 -6.65 6.34 -12.76
C ASP A 41 -7.42 5.70 -13.93
N THR A 42 -7.45 6.39 -15.08
CA THR A 42 -8.09 5.87 -16.29
C THR A 42 -7.40 4.58 -16.78
N ILE A 43 -6.07 4.55 -16.82
CA ILE A 43 -5.27 3.38 -17.21
C ILE A 43 -5.58 2.20 -16.28
N ALA A 44 -5.55 2.43 -14.97
CA ALA A 44 -5.87 1.41 -13.98
C ALA A 44 -7.27 0.82 -14.20
N ARG A 45 -8.27 1.68 -14.37
CA ARG A 45 -9.66 1.27 -14.59
C ARG A 45 -9.82 0.44 -15.84
N GLU A 46 -9.27 0.90 -16.96
CA GLU A 46 -9.33 0.20 -18.25
C GLU A 46 -8.65 -1.17 -18.12
N TYR A 47 -7.42 -1.21 -17.59
CA TYR A 47 -6.66 -2.45 -17.43
C TYR A 47 -7.38 -3.47 -16.53
N ILE A 48 -7.92 -3.05 -15.38
CA ILE A 48 -8.63 -3.94 -14.46
C ILE A 48 -9.86 -4.55 -15.14
N LEU A 49 -10.67 -3.72 -15.83
CA LEU A 49 -11.89 -4.17 -16.50
C LEU A 49 -11.58 -5.11 -17.68
N ASP A 50 -10.58 -4.78 -18.50
CA ASP A 50 -10.18 -5.58 -19.66
C ASP A 50 -9.63 -6.97 -19.25
N ASN A 51 -9.12 -7.10 -18.02
CA ASN A 51 -8.62 -8.36 -17.46
C ASN A 51 -9.64 -9.05 -16.52
N GLY A 52 -10.91 -8.65 -16.59
CA GLY A 52 -12.03 -9.32 -15.90
C GLY A 52 -12.04 -9.13 -14.40
N GLY A 53 -11.41 -8.06 -13.89
CA GLY A 53 -11.52 -7.59 -12.50
C GLY A 53 -12.51 -6.44 -12.37
N LYS A 54 -12.67 -5.96 -11.13
CA LYS A 54 -13.44 -4.75 -10.81
C LYS A 54 -12.58 -3.82 -9.96
N PRO A 55 -12.56 -2.49 -10.27
CA PRO A 55 -11.94 -1.50 -9.38
C PRO A 55 -12.71 -1.46 -8.06
N ALA A 56 -12.10 -1.93 -6.97
CA ALA A 56 -12.83 -2.09 -5.71
C ALA A 56 -12.99 -0.77 -4.93
N CYS A 57 -12.04 0.17 -5.08
CA CYS A 57 -12.17 1.49 -4.47
C CYS A 57 -13.33 2.31 -5.04
N LEU A 58 -13.64 2.14 -6.35
CA LEU A 58 -14.65 2.95 -7.02
C LEU A 58 -16.05 2.70 -6.45
N GLY A 59 -16.59 3.70 -5.76
CA GLY A 59 -17.90 3.65 -5.10
C GLY A 59 -17.87 3.09 -3.68
N TYR A 60 -16.73 2.57 -3.21
CA TYR A 60 -16.59 2.10 -1.83
C TYR A 60 -16.80 3.27 -0.86
N GLU A 61 -17.82 3.16 0.00
CA GLU A 61 -18.23 4.23 0.93
C GLU A 61 -18.38 5.62 0.27
N GLY A 62 -18.57 5.66 -1.07
CA GLY A 62 -18.69 6.89 -1.85
C GLY A 62 -17.37 7.41 -2.42
N PHE A 63 -16.26 6.67 -2.32
CA PHE A 63 -14.99 7.05 -2.94
C PHE A 63 -15.15 7.17 -4.48
N PRO A 64 -14.68 8.28 -5.13
CA PRO A 64 -15.09 8.60 -6.49
C PRO A 64 -14.20 8.01 -7.60
N ALA A 65 -13.15 7.26 -7.26
CA ALA A 65 -12.10 6.89 -8.21
C ALA A 65 -11.69 5.41 -8.12
N THR A 66 -10.93 4.94 -9.09
CA THR A 66 -10.34 3.59 -9.12
C THR A 66 -9.13 3.49 -8.20
N LEU A 67 -8.31 4.54 -8.17
CA LEU A 67 -7.06 4.62 -7.41
C LEU A 67 -7.15 5.65 -6.30
N CYS A 68 -6.52 5.38 -5.17
CA CYS A 68 -6.01 6.42 -4.29
C CYS A 68 -4.67 6.90 -4.84
N ILE A 69 -4.51 8.22 -5.02
CA ILE A 69 -3.28 8.80 -5.58
C ILE A 69 -2.67 9.80 -4.59
N GLU A 70 -1.45 9.51 -4.18
CA GLU A 70 -0.78 10.13 -3.05
C GLU A 70 0.42 10.96 -3.55
N VAL A 71 0.17 12.22 -3.90
CA VAL A 71 1.24 13.11 -4.38
C VAL A 71 1.89 13.82 -3.20
N ASN A 72 3.20 13.71 -3.08
CA ASN A 72 4.07 14.41 -2.13
C ASN A 72 3.60 14.29 -0.66
N GLU A 73 2.93 15.30 -0.12
CA GLU A 73 2.44 15.32 1.26
C GLU A 73 1.11 14.57 1.48
N THR A 74 0.52 14.02 0.43
CA THR A 74 -0.68 13.17 0.56
C THR A 74 -0.27 11.80 1.09
N VAL A 75 -0.86 11.41 2.21
CA VAL A 75 -0.54 10.18 2.93
C VAL A 75 -1.32 9.00 2.37
N VAL A 76 -2.67 9.13 2.31
CA VAL A 76 -3.62 8.12 1.76
C VAL A 76 -4.87 8.81 1.21
N HIS A 77 -5.66 8.07 0.44
CA HIS A 77 -6.99 8.41 -0.04
C HIS A 77 -7.06 9.70 -0.88
N GLY A 78 -5.97 10.10 -1.54
CA GLY A 78 -5.97 11.24 -2.44
C GLY A 78 -6.74 10.95 -3.73
N PHE A 79 -7.48 11.96 -4.25
CA PHE A 79 -8.26 11.82 -5.47
C PHE A 79 -7.43 12.07 -6.73
N PRO A 80 -7.57 11.22 -7.77
CA PRO A 80 -7.07 11.53 -9.10
C PRO A 80 -7.66 12.86 -9.61
N SER A 81 -6.82 13.69 -10.20
CA SER A 81 -7.20 15.04 -10.61
C SER A 81 -6.53 15.47 -11.92
N ALA A 82 -6.71 16.73 -12.30
CA ALA A 82 -5.97 17.35 -13.41
C ALA A 82 -4.53 17.75 -13.01
N TYR A 83 -4.07 17.39 -11.80
CA TYR A 83 -2.69 17.65 -11.40
C TYR A 83 -1.75 16.90 -12.34
N CYS A 84 -0.85 17.65 -12.98
CA CYS A 84 0.21 17.11 -13.82
C CYS A 84 1.43 16.83 -12.93
N LEU A 85 1.89 15.60 -12.91
CA LEU A 85 3.12 15.21 -12.23
C LEU A 85 4.30 16.03 -12.72
N ARG A 86 5.18 16.43 -11.81
CA ARG A 86 6.34 17.28 -12.08
C ARG A 86 7.62 16.53 -11.74
N GLU A 87 8.70 16.96 -12.34
CA GLU A 87 10.05 16.56 -11.93
C GLU A 87 10.25 16.82 -10.45
N GLY A 88 10.72 15.82 -9.71
CA GLY A 88 10.94 15.91 -8.27
C GLY A 88 9.71 15.54 -7.39
N ASP A 89 8.53 15.32 -7.98
CA ASP A 89 7.39 14.77 -7.22
C ASP A 89 7.65 13.30 -6.83
N ILE A 90 6.94 12.85 -5.80
CA ILE A 90 6.69 11.44 -5.55
C ILE A 90 5.19 11.17 -5.68
N VAL A 91 4.82 9.97 -6.12
CA VAL A 91 3.42 9.59 -6.27
C VAL A 91 3.20 8.16 -5.78
N GLY A 92 2.44 8.00 -4.70
CA GLY A 92 1.88 6.73 -4.28
C GLY A 92 0.70 6.35 -5.17
N ILE A 93 0.70 5.11 -5.61
CA ILE A 93 -0.39 4.48 -6.36
C ILE A 93 -0.90 3.34 -5.49
N ASP A 94 -2.00 3.59 -4.84
CA ASP A 94 -2.70 2.64 -3.99
C ASP A 94 -3.96 2.16 -4.72
N ASN A 95 -4.09 0.85 -4.84
CA ASN A 95 -5.07 0.20 -5.70
C ASN A 95 -5.66 -1.03 -5.02
N VAL A 96 -6.98 -1.17 -5.10
CA VAL A 96 -7.69 -2.38 -4.68
C VAL A 96 -8.49 -2.95 -5.85
N VAL A 97 -8.35 -4.25 -6.09
CA VAL A 97 -9.12 -4.95 -7.11
C VAL A 97 -9.96 -6.08 -6.52
N GLU A 98 -11.15 -6.28 -7.09
CA GLU A 98 -11.93 -7.50 -6.89
C GLU A 98 -11.83 -8.38 -8.15
N LYS A 99 -11.51 -9.66 -7.95
CA LYS A 99 -11.57 -10.67 -9.01
C LYS A 99 -12.10 -11.98 -8.46
N ASP A 100 -13.12 -12.52 -9.13
CA ASP A 100 -13.78 -13.78 -8.76
C ASP A 100 -14.29 -13.79 -7.30
N GLY A 101 -14.69 -12.59 -6.82
CA GLY A 101 -15.19 -12.36 -5.46
C GLY A 101 -14.11 -12.34 -4.39
N TRP A 102 -12.83 -12.16 -4.75
CA TRP A 102 -11.73 -11.95 -3.82
C TRP A 102 -11.07 -10.60 -4.06
N MET A 103 -10.69 -9.96 -2.96
CA MET A 103 -9.99 -8.67 -2.97
C MET A 103 -8.47 -8.87 -2.90
N ALA A 104 -7.75 -7.95 -3.51
CA ALA A 104 -6.30 -7.78 -3.33
C ALA A 104 -6.00 -6.29 -3.24
N ASP A 105 -5.03 -5.93 -2.42
CA ASP A 105 -4.61 -4.57 -2.15
C ASP A 105 -3.09 -4.44 -2.26
N MET A 106 -2.61 -3.34 -2.84
CA MET A 106 -1.19 -3.04 -2.87
C MET A 106 -0.92 -1.56 -3.22
N CYS A 107 0.14 -1.03 -2.64
CA CYS A 107 0.60 0.32 -2.91
C CYS A 107 2.11 0.37 -3.22
N TYR A 108 2.50 1.28 -4.12
CA TYR A 108 3.88 1.61 -4.39
C TYR A 108 4.05 3.11 -4.63
N THR A 109 4.99 3.75 -3.93
CA THR A 109 5.33 5.16 -4.16
C THR A 109 6.49 5.28 -5.14
N PHE A 110 6.25 5.98 -6.25
CA PHE A 110 7.19 6.20 -7.35
C PHE A 110 7.85 7.57 -7.26
N PRO A 111 9.16 7.68 -7.52
CA PRO A 111 9.78 8.97 -7.85
C PRO A 111 9.39 9.38 -9.27
N VAL A 112 9.11 10.65 -9.48
CA VAL A 112 8.79 11.24 -10.80
C VAL A 112 10.02 12.00 -11.30
N GLY A 113 10.74 11.40 -12.25
CA GLY A 113 12.04 11.89 -12.66
C GLY A 113 13.09 11.78 -11.55
N GLU A 114 13.93 12.80 -11.38
CA GLU A 114 14.92 12.88 -10.31
C GLU A 114 14.34 13.55 -9.08
N VAL A 115 14.40 12.88 -7.93
CA VAL A 115 13.99 13.41 -6.62
C VAL A 115 15.23 13.70 -5.78
N SER A 116 15.10 14.54 -4.73
CA SER A 116 16.23 14.81 -3.84
C SER A 116 16.70 13.54 -3.11
N PRO A 117 17.97 13.46 -2.70
CA PRO A 117 18.50 12.33 -1.96
C PRO A 117 17.69 12.02 -0.68
N GLU A 118 17.21 13.05 0.01
CA GLU A 118 16.41 12.91 1.24
C GLU A 118 15.04 12.27 0.95
N VAL A 119 14.42 12.64 -0.17
CA VAL A 119 13.16 12.04 -0.62
C VAL A 119 13.38 10.59 -1.05
N MET A 120 14.47 10.29 -1.78
CA MET A 120 14.81 8.93 -2.15
C MET A 120 15.10 8.06 -0.93
N ASP A 121 15.74 8.60 0.12
CA ASP A 121 15.97 7.89 1.37
C ASP A 121 14.65 7.57 2.09
N LEU A 122 13.68 8.49 2.10
CA LEU A 122 12.32 8.24 2.58
C LEU A 122 11.68 7.06 1.84
N LEU A 123 11.72 7.05 0.50
CA LEU A 123 11.13 5.97 -0.31
C LEU A 123 11.76 4.61 0.01
N ARG A 124 13.10 4.55 0.05
CA ARG A 124 13.83 3.32 0.39
C ARG A 124 13.50 2.84 1.80
N THR A 125 13.56 3.75 2.78
CA THR A 125 13.28 3.42 4.17
C THR A 125 11.86 2.89 4.33
N THR A 126 10.87 3.51 3.69
CA THR A 126 9.48 3.07 3.78
C THR A 126 9.31 1.68 3.16
N LYS A 127 9.86 1.46 1.96
CA LYS A 127 9.80 0.16 1.29
C LYS A 127 10.52 -0.93 2.09
N GLU A 128 11.71 -0.66 2.61
CA GLU A 128 12.45 -1.61 3.45
C GLU A 128 11.70 -1.93 4.74
N SER A 129 11.04 -0.92 5.35
CA SER A 129 10.24 -1.12 6.55
C SER A 129 9.05 -2.05 6.33
N LEU A 130 8.46 -2.07 5.12
CA LEU A 130 7.44 -3.04 4.73
C LEU A 130 7.99 -4.46 4.85
N TYR A 131 9.16 -4.74 4.30
CA TYR A 131 9.76 -6.08 4.36
C TYR A 131 10.19 -6.46 5.78
N VAL A 132 10.66 -5.49 6.58
CA VAL A 132 10.93 -5.71 8.03
C VAL A 132 9.65 -6.11 8.77
N GLY A 133 8.52 -5.48 8.44
CA GLY A 133 7.20 -5.87 8.97
C GLY A 133 6.79 -7.27 8.54
N ILE A 134 6.98 -7.61 7.26
CA ILE A 134 6.66 -8.92 6.69
C ILE A 134 7.50 -10.03 7.35
N GLU A 135 8.78 -9.81 7.59
CA GLU A 135 9.64 -10.77 8.30
C GLU A 135 9.18 -11.05 9.75
N ALA A 136 8.59 -10.04 10.40
CA ALA A 136 8.05 -10.20 11.75
C ALA A 136 6.69 -10.93 11.78
N ALA A 137 5.99 -11.01 10.64
CA ALA A 137 4.67 -11.60 10.49
C ALA A 137 4.77 -13.12 10.36
N ARG A 138 4.67 -13.85 11.48
CA ARG A 138 4.75 -15.33 11.50
C ARG A 138 3.71 -15.94 12.43
N ALA A 139 3.29 -17.16 12.18
CA ALA A 139 2.40 -17.86 13.09
C ALA A 139 2.99 -17.94 14.50
N GLY A 140 2.18 -17.69 15.50
CA GLY A 140 2.59 -17.64 16.91
C GLY A 140 3.12 -16.29 17.38
N HIS A 141 3.58 -15.43 16.49
CA HIS A 141 3.89 -14.02 16.80
C HIS A 141 2.60 -13.18 16.93
N ARG A 142 2.72 -11.96 17.39
CA ARG A 142 1.58 -11.05 17.56
C ARG A 142 1.66 -9.88 16.59
N LEU A 143 0.53 -9.30 16.21
CA LEU A 143 0.51 -8.16 15.28
C LEU A 143 1.30 -6.95 15.79
N GLY A 144 1.39 -6.75 17.12
CA GLY A 144 2.27 -5.74 17.70
C GLY A 144 3.76 -5.98 17.45
N ASP A 145 4.18 -7.20 17.09
CA ASP A 145 5.57 -7.46 16.67
C ASP A 145 5.84 -6.86 15.31
N VAL A 146 4.87 -6.94 14.37
CA VAL A 146 4.92 -6.30 13.04
C VAL A 146 5.03 -4.78 13.19
N GLY A 147 4.05 -4.16 13.86
CA GLY A 147 4.02 -2.70 14.01
C GLY A 147 5.24 -2.16 14.77
N SER A 148 5.72 -2.88 15.81
CA SER A 148 6.94 -2.50 16.53
C SER A 148 8.19 -2.58 15.65
N ALA A 149 8.30 -3.57 14.78
CA ALA A 149 9.45 -3.74 13.88
C ALA A 149 9.49 -2.61 12.84
N VAL A 150 8.36 -2.32 12.18
CA VAL A 150 8.21 -1.21 11.22
C VAL A 150 8.56 0.12 11.88
N GLN A 151 7.94 0.42 13.02
CA GLN A 151 8.16 1.67 13.76
C GLN A 151 9.62 1.88 14.14
N GLN A 152 10.27 0.88 14.74
CA GLN A 152 11.66 0.99 15.18
C GLN A 152 12.59 1.21 13.98
N TYR A 153 12.32 0.55 12.84
CA TYR A 153 13.11 0.70 11.63
C TYR A 153 13.07 2.14 11.09
N CYS A 154 11.88 2.73 10.99
CA CYS A 154 11.68 4.08 10.46
C CYS A 154 12.15 5.17 11.45
N GLU A 155 11.77 5.05 12.74
CA GLU A 155 12.11 6.07 13.76
C GLU A 155 13.62 6.13 14.01
N ALA A 156 14.36 5.01 13.92
CA ALA A 156 15.82 4.99 14.01
C ALA A 156 16.51 5.77 12.86
N ARG A 157 15.78 6.04 11.76
CA ARG A 157 16.24 6.84 10.62
C ARG A 157 15.70 8.27 10.61
N GLY A 158 14.98 8.66 11.67
CA GLY A 158 14.47 10.01 11.86
C GLY A 158 13.09 10.27 11.21
N TYR A 159 12.42 9.23 10.74
CA TYR A 159 11.07 9.32 10.15
C TYR A 159 9.97 9.08 11.18
N SER A 160 8.75 9.48 10.85
CA SER A 160 7.59 9.35 11.75
C SER A 160 6.52 8.45 11.15
N MET A 161 5.93 7.57 11.98
CA MET A 161 4.83 6.70 11.56
C MET A 161 3.48 7.38 11.73
N VAL A 162 2.62 7.31 10.70
CA VAL A 162 1.21 7.65 10.81
C VAL A 162 0.53 6.67 11.78
N ARG A 163 -0.41 7.17 12.58
CA ARG A 163 -1.07 6.36 13.62
C ARG A 163 -2.59 6.27 13.45
N GLU A 164 -3.14 7.14 12.65
CA GLU A 164 -4.57 7.24 12.39
C GLU A 164 -5.04 6.26 11.31
N MET A 165 -4.11 5.72 10.55
CA MET A 165 -4.32 4.74 9.49
C MET A 165 -3.47 3.50 9.75
N CYS A 166 -3.94 2.34 9.33
CA CYS A 166 -3.28 1.06 9.57
C CYS A 166 -3.66 0.04 8.50
N GLY A 167 -2.86 -1.00 8.38
CA GLY A 167 -3.18 -2.17 7.59
C GLY A 167 -4.38 -2.95 8.14
N HIS A 168 -4.88 -3.86 7.37
CA HIS A 168 -6.14 -4.54 7.65
C HIS A 168 -6.18 -5.95 7.09
N GLY A 169 -7.02 -6.80 7.67
CA GLY A 169 -7.40 -8.06 7.03
C GLY A 169 -8.07 -7.82 5.68
N ILE A 170 -7.91 -8.74 4.75
CA ILE A 170 -8.50 -8.65 3.42
C ILE A 170 -8.96 -10.03 2.93
N GLY A 171 -10.00 -10.07 2.10
CA GLY A 171 -10.52 -11.33 1.57
C GLY A 171 -11.73 -11.17 0.71
N ARG A 172 -12.92 -11.43 1.23
CA ARG A 172 -14.19 -11.16 0.55
C ARG A 172 -14.58 -9.69 0.61
N ASP A 173 -14.20 -9.05 1.70
CA ASP A 173 -14.35 -7.62 1.89
C ASP A 173 -12.97 -6.94 1.78
N MET A 174 -12.97 -5.66 1.38
CA MET A 174 -11.75 -4.86 1.29
C MET A 174 -11.10 -4.73 2.67
N HIS A 175 -11.89 -4.39 3.67
CA HIS A 175 -11.44 -4.26 5.05
C HIS A 175 -12.06 -5.33 5.92
N GLU A 176 -11.25 -6.30 6.35
CA GLU A 176 -11.60 -7.31 7.33
C GLU A 176 -10.78 -7.12 8.62
N ASP A 177 -11.18 -7.76 9.71
CA ASP A 177 -10.29 -7.95 10.87
C ASP A 177 -9.07 -8.82 10.49
N PRO A 178 -7.90 -8.56 11.08
CA PRO A 178 -7.61 -7.58 12.12
C PRO A 178 -7.14 -6.24 11.56
N GLU A 179 -7.18 -5.17 12.37
CA GLU A 179 -6.32 -4.01 12.14
C GLU A 179 -4.84 -4.40 12.33
N VAL A 180 -3.97 -3.85 11.47
CA VAL A 180 -2.52 -4.10 11.42
C VAL A 180 -1.75 -2.77 11.53
N PRO A 181 -1.64 -2.18 12.73
CA PRO A 181 -0.94 -0.92 12.90
C PRO A 181 0.55 -1.01 12.55
N ASN A 182 1.07 0.03 11.91
CA ASN A 182 2.50 0.18 11.59
C ASN A 182 3.33 0.71 12.77
N TYR A 183 2.79 0.66 13.96
CA TYR A 183 3.40 1.05 15.22
C TYR A 183 2.87 0.16 16.35
N GLY A 184 3.55 0.16 17.46
CA GLY A 184 3.04 -0.56 18.62
C GLY A 184 4.12 -1.10 19.54
N ARG A 185 3.71 -2.04 20.37
CA ARG A 185 4.57 -2.69 21.35
C ARG A 185 4.71 -4.18 21.02
N ARG A 186 5.93 -4.65 21.00
CA ARG A 186 6.24 -6.09 20.82
C ARG A 186 5.47 -6.95 21.83
N GLY A 187 4.97 -8.08 21.38
CA GLY A 187 4.24 -9.05 22.19
C GLY A 187 2.80 -8.65 22.52
N THR A 188 2.21 -7.66 21.83
CA THR A 188 0.83 -7.22 22.02
C THR A 188 -0.04 -7.52 20.79
N GLY A 189 -1.36 -7.39 20.94
CA GLY A 189 -2.33 -7.61 19.87
C GLY A 189 -2.66 -9.08 19.60
N PRO A 190 -3.47 -9.36 18.59
CA PRO A 190 -3.84 -10.73 18.18
C PRO A 190 -2.63 -11.59 17.85
N VAL A 191 -2.75 -12.87 18.15
CA VAL A 191 -1.76 -13.88 17.73
C VAL A 191 -2.02 -14.22 16.27
N MET A 192 -0.99 -14.12 15.44
CA MET A 192 -1.04 -14.53 14.03
C MET A 192 -1.13 -16.05 13.90
N ARG A 193 -1.99 -16.49 12.99
CA ARG A 193 -2.32 -17.90 12.78
C ARG A 193 -2.33 -18.22 11.27
N ASN A 194 -2.09 -19.46 10.93
CA ASN A 194 -2.30 -19.96 9.56
C ASN A 194 -3.73 -19.63 9.09
N GLY A 195 -3.84 -19.17 7.85
CA GLY A 195 -5.09 -18.74 7.24
C GLY A 195 -5.40 -17.26 7.41
N MET A 196 -4.64 -16.50 8.22
CA MET A 196 -4.76 -15.04 8.23
C MET A 196 -4.21 -14.47 6.92
N VAL A 197 -4.97 -13.58 6.30
CA VAL A 197 -4.57 -12.78 5.14
C VAL A 197 -4.82 -11.33 5.47
N PHE A 198 -3.82 -10.48 5.30
CA PHE A 198 -3.89 -9.07 5.67
C PHE A 198 -2.86 -8.23 4.92
N CYS A 199 -3.07 -6.92 4.93
CA CYS A 199 -2.19 -5.92 4.36
C CYS A 199 -1.20 -5.41 5.41
N ILE A 200 0.05 -5.26 5.01
CA ILE A 200 1.07 -4.51 5.75
C ILE A 200 1.41 -3.31 4.87
N GLU A 201 1.19 -2.11 5.39
CA GLU A 201 1.16 -0.88 4.60
C GLU A 201 1.78 0.31 5.37
N PRO A 202 3.10 0.34 5.61
CA PRO A 202 3.73 1.44 6.30
C PRO A 202 3.52 2.76 5.55
N MET A 203 2.89 3.73 6.24
CA MET A 203 2.77 5.13 5.87
C MET A 203 3.75 5.94 6.69
N VAL A 204 4.78 6.46 6.04
CA VAL A 204 5.95 7.07 6.69
C VAL A 204 6.10 8.53 6.29
N ASN A 205 6.07 9.43 7.27
CA ASN A 205 6.22 10.87 7.07
C ASN A 205 7.68 11.32 7.22
N MET A 206 8.17 12.13 6.31
CA MET A 206 9.48 12.79 6.42
C MET A 206 9.55 13.75 7.60
N GLY A 207 8.42 14.29 8.02
CA GLY A 207 8.31 15.23 9.13
C GLY A 207 7.63 14.64 10.35
N THR A 208 6.64 15.36 10.86
CA THR A 208 5.87 14.91 12.03
C THR A 208 4.85 13.85 11.65
N ARG A 209 4.45 13.01 12.60
CA ARG A 209 3.45 11.95 12.41
C ARG A 209 2.03 12.45 12.16
N ASN A 210 1.76 13.73 12.46
CA ASN A 210 0.40 14.25 12.47
C ASN A 210 -0.14 14.44 11.06
N ILE A 211 -1.38 14.03 10.85
CA ILE A 211 -2.11 14.21 9.59
C ILE A 211 -3.29 15.17 9.76
N VAL A 212 -3.85 15.57 8.64
CA VAL A 212 -5.12 16.29 8.54
C VAL A 212 -5.97 15.63 7.45
N ILE A 213 -7.27 15.50 7.69
CA ILE A 213 -8.23 15.10 6.67
C ILE A 213 -8.72 16.38 5.99
N GLU A 214 -8.65 16.42 4.67
CA GLU A 214 -9.08 17.56 3.88
C GLU A 214 -10.61 17.69 3.85
N ARG A 215 -11.12 18.80 3.31
CA ARG A 215 -12.58 19.10 3.27
C ARG A 215 -13.39 18.13 2.42
N ASP A 216 -12.76 17.37 1.56
CA ASP A 216 -13.39 16.32 0.76
C ASP A 216 -13.81 15.11 1.59
N GLY A 217 -13.36 15.03 2.85
CA GLY A 217 -13.67 13.96 3.79
C GLY A 217 -12.83 12.69 3.63
N TRP A 218 -11.90 12.65 2.65
CA TRP A 218 -11.07 11.49 2.30
C TRP A 218 -9.58 11.77 2.35
N THR A 219 -9.13 12.75 1.56
CA THR A 219 -7.70 13.02 1.38
C THR A 219 -7.01 13.31 2.70
N CYS A 220 -6.10 12.44 3.10
CA CYS A 220 -5.25 12.62 4.28
C CYS A 220 -3.90 13.20 3.86
N ARG A 221 -3.46 14.28 4.53
CA ARG A 221 -2.16 14.90 4.27
C ARG A 221 -1.36 15.07 5.54
N THR A 222 -0.04 15.10 5.40
CA THR A 222 0.83 15.49 6.51
C THR A 222 0.49 16.91 6.96
N ARG A 223 0.44 17.13 8.28
CA ARG A 223 0.10 18.45 8.83
C ARG A 223 1.15 19.51 8.51
N ASP A 224 2.41 19.09 8.43
CA ASP A 224 3.55 19.98 8.15
C ASP A 224 3.86 20.10 6.65
N ARG A 225 3.06 19.43 5.79
CA ARG A 225 3.20 19.45 4.33
C ARG A 225 4.54 18.91 3.81
N LYS A 226 5.24 18.15 4.62
CA LYS A 226 6.42 17.40 4.17
C LYS A 226 6.01 16.10 3.48
N PRO A 227 6.85 15.54 2.60
CA PRO A 227 6.54 14.29 1.90
C PRO A 227 6.18 13.13 2.83
N SER A 228 5.28 12.27 2.35
CA SER A 228 4.94 10.97 2.91
C SER A 228 5.12 9.90 1.85
N ALA A 229 5.53 8.70 2.26
CA ALA A 229 5.61 7.54 1.37
C ALA A 229 4.79 6.37 1.93
N HIS A 230 4.19 5.61 1.02
CA HIS A 230 3.34 4.47 1.31
C HIS A 230 3.75 3.29 0.42
N PHE A 231 3.96 2.12 1.02
CA PHE A 231 4.21 0.87 0.31
C PHE A 231 3.42 -0.24 0.99
N GLU A 232 2.87 -1.15 0.19
CA GLU A 232 1.97 -2.16 0.70
C GLU A 232 2.08 -3.47 -0.05
N HIS A 233 1.91 -4.56 0.70
CA HIS A 233 1.65 -5.89 0.19
C HIS A 233 0.50 -6.59 0.92
N THR A 234 -0.34 -7.29 0.15
CA THR A 234 -1.20 -8.35 0.68
C THR A 234 -0.35 -9.59 0.96
N ILE A 235 -0.43 -10.11 2.19
CA ILE A 235 0.29 -11.30 2.64
C ILE A 235 -0.64 -12.35 3.22
N ALA A 236 -0.19 -13.60 3.27
CA ALA A 236 -0.86 -14.70 3.95
C ALA A 236 0.08 -15.40 4.94
N ILE A 237 -0.45 -15.88 6.05
CA ILE A 237 0.26 -16.78 6.94
C ILE A 237 -0.09 -18.22 6.56
N LEU A 238 0.87 -18.97 6.02
CA LEU A 238 0.73 -20.35 5.58
C LEU A 238 1.86 -21.23 6.14
N ASN A 239 1.52 -22.40 6.63
CA ASN A 239 2.49 -23.37 7.16
C ASN A 239 3.46 -22.80 8.22
N GLY A 240 2.98 -21.81 8.99
CA GLY A 240 3.77 -21.14 10.02
C GLY A 240 4.55 -19.91 9.54
N GLU A 241 4.72 -19.73 8.26
CA GLU A 241 5.53 -18.68 7.63
C GLU A 241 4.65 -17.67 6.88
N THR A 242 5.24 -16.52 6.52
CA THR A 242 4.58 -15.50 5.70
C THR A 242 4.85 -15.74 4.23
N GLU A 243 3.79 -15.67 3.44
CA GLU A 243 3.85 -15.62 1.99
C GLU A 243 3.32 -14.28 1.48
N ILE A 244 4.08 -13.60 0.63
CA ILE A 244 3.64 -12.37 -0.05
C ILE A 244 2.82 -12.80 -1.26
N LEU A 245 1.56 -12.37 -1.33
CA LEU A 245 0.64 -12.74 -2.42
C LEU A 245 0.71 -11.78 -3.62
N THR A 246 1.01 -10.50 -3.39
CA THR A 246 1.23 -9.48 -4.43
C THR A 246 2.73 -9.37 -4.75
N THR A 247 3.11 -8.73 -5.87
CA THR A 247 4.53 -8.59 -6.23
C THR A 247 4.84 -7.25 -6.88
N PHE A 248 6.03 -6.70 -6.57
CA PHE A 248 6.59 -5.54 -7.28
C PHE A 248 7.44 -5.92 -8.51
N ASP A 249 7.46 -7.18 -8.94
CA ASP A 249 8.30 -7.62 -10.05
C ASP A 249 7.90 -6.98 -11.39
N TYR A 250 6.61 -6.73 -11.62
CA TYR A 250 6.16 -6.00 -12.81
C TYR A 250 6.62 -4.54 -12.80
N VAL A 251 6.60 -3.90 -11.63
CA VAL A 251 7.16 -2.56 -11.44
C VAL A 251 8.67 -2.57 -11.69
N ARG A 252 9.40 -3.57 -11.15
CA ARG A 252 10.84 -3.74 -11.37
C ARG A 252 11.17 -3.89 -12.85
N GLN A 253 10.42 -4.70 -13.59
CA GLN A 253 10.63 -4.90 -15.04
C GLN A 253 10.51 -3.59 -15.82
N VAL A 254 9.56 -2.73 -15.46
CA VAL A 254 9.33 -1.44 -16.11
C VAL A 254 10.37 -0.39 -15.69
N MET A 255 10.67 -0.30 -14.40
CA MET A 255 11.61 0.69 -13.88
C MET A 255 13.08 0.39 -14.23
N GLY A 256 13.44 -0.90 -14.42
CA GLY A 256 14.81 -1.31 -14.67
C GLY A 256 15.79 -0.82 -13.59
N ASP A 257 16.85 -0.11 -14.00
CA ASP A 257 17.87 0.42 -13.07
C ASP A 257 17.35 1.50 -12.10
N ARG A 258 16.15 2.04 -12.34
CA ARG A 258 15.51 2.99 -11.43
C ARG A 258 14.75 2.32 -10.27
N PHE A 259 14.60 1.00 -10.30
CA PHE A 259 13.99 0.25 -9.21
C PHE A 259 14.92 0.24 -7.98
N PHE A 260 14.41 0.54 -6.82
CA PHE A 260 15.16 0.67 -5.57
C PHE A 260 14.62 -0.22 -4.47
#